data_47d7b5164244d8c8155d9e2756230a91
#
_entry.id   47d7b5164244d8c8155d9e2756230a91
#
_cell.length_a   1.000
_cell.length_b   1.000
_cell.length_c   1.000
_cell.angle_alpha   90.00
_cell.angle_beta   90.00
_cell.angle_gamma   90.00
#
_symmetry.space_group_name_H-M   'P 1'
#
loop_
_entity.id
_entity.type
_entity.pdbx_description
1 polymer ?
#
loop_
_entity_poly.entity_id
_entity_poly.type
_entity_poly.pdbx_seq_one_letter_code
_entity_poly.pdbx_strand_id
1 'polypeptide(L)'
;MIRKIFALSLGAVLALTPVQAFGKTVSITNVSYDPTREMFEQYNKIFEEHWKEKTGEDVEITQSHGGSGKQALEVANGLDADVVTLALEYDIESIENAGLIKAGWIDNFDNDSSPYTSTIVFLVKKGNPKKIQDWDDLTRDGVGVVTPNPKTSGGARWNYMAAWAYADKKYNGDETQMKDFIRKLYQNVVVLDSGARGATTSFVENGQGDVLVAWENEAYLSMRDYPDEYEIVTPSVSILAQPTVAVVDEVVDYRDTREVATEYLNYLYSDEAQEIEAENYFRPTNEKILKKHSDVFDLSVDLVNISEYGGWDEVQKKHFADDGIFDEIYER
;
A
#
# COMPACT_ATOMS: atom_id res chain seq x y z
N MET A 1 38.39 -82.68 -34.61
CA MET A 1 37.82 -82.16 -33.35
C MET A 1 37.75 -80.68 -33.51
N ILE A 2 36.53 -80.12 -33.74
CA ILE A 2 36.27 -78.69 -34.00
C ILE A 2 35.69 -78.12 -32.71
N ARG A 3 36.42 -77.23 -32.03
CA ARG A 3 35.91 -76.50 -30.88
C ARG A 3 35.15 -75.26 -31.38
N LYS A 4 33.83 -75.25 -31.09
CA LYS A 4 32.95 -74.05 -31.27
C LYS A 4 33.19 -73.10 -30.11
N ILE A 5 33.62 -71.88 -30.40
CA ILE A 5 33.66 -70.77 -29.44
C ILE A 5 32.36 -70.03 -29.51
N PHE A 6 31.62 -70.01 -28.39
CA PHE A 6 30.43 -69.14 -28.21
C PHE A 6 30.89 -67.77 -27.73
N ALA A 7 30.66 -66.74 -28.50
CA ALA A 7 30.82 -65.36 -28.08
C ALA A 7 29.51 -64.90 -27.44
N LEU A 8 29.56 -64.58 -26.11
CA LEU A 8 28.48 -63.88 -25.41
C LEU A 8 28.63 -62.40 -25.69
N SER A 9 27.70 -61.80 -26.40
CA SER A 9 27.58 -60.34 -26.53
C SER A 9 26.79 -59.81 -25.34
N LEU A 10 27.49 -59.09 -24.44
CA LEU A 10 26.90 -58.37 -23.31
C LEU A 10 26.37 -57.03 -23.78
N GLY A 11 25.07 -56.94 -24.04
CA GLY A 11 24.39 -55.68 -24.37
C GLY A 11 24.24 -54.81 -23.11
N ALA A 12 25.02 -53.75 -23.04
CA ALA A 12 24.82 -52.72 -22.00
C ALA A 12 23.56 -51.89 -22.33
N VAL A 13 22.50 -52.10 -21.56
CA VAL A 13 21.30 -51.23 -21.57
C VAL A 13 21.65 -50.02 -20.75
N LEU A 14 21.99 -48.89 -21.40
CA LEU A 14 22.05 -47.57 -20.76
C LEU A 14 20.62 -47.17 -20.32
N ALA A 15 20.31 -47.33 -19.05
CA ALA A 15 19.11 -46.74 -18.45
C ALA A 15 19.32 -45.23 -18.42
N LEU A 16 18.68 -44.52 -19.34
CA LEU A 16 18.49 -43.07 -19.23
C LEU A 16 17.54 -42.81 -18.06
N THR A 17 18.11 -42.56 -16.88
CA THR A 17 17.35 -41.96 -15.80
C THR A 17 17.01 -40.53 -16.21
N PRO A 18 15.71 -40.12 -16.15
CA PRO A 18 15.39 -38.72 -16.37
C PRO A 18 16.09 -37.93 -15.27
N VAL A 19 17.02 -37.07 -15.66
CA VAL A 19 17.49 -36.00 -14.77
C VAL A 19 16.27 -35.10 -14.56
N GLN A 20 15.63 -35.21 -13.41
CA GLN A 20 14.70 -34.19 -12.97
C GLN A 20 15.55 -32.91 -12.86
N ALA A 21 15.42 -32.01 -13.83
CA ALA A 21 15.88 -30.66 -13.69
C ALA A 21 15.09 -30.08 -12.52
N PHE A 22 15.74 -29.95 -11.37
CA PHE A 22 15.21 -29.09 -10.30
C PHE A 22 15.07 -27.71 -10.95
N GLY A 23 13.86 -27.17 -11.05
CA GLY A 23 13.61 -25.84 -11.52
C GLY A 23 14.47 -24.87 -10.71
N LYS A 24 15.09 -23.90 -11.38
CA LYS A 24 15.81 -22.83 -10.69
C LYS A 24 14.79 -22.09 -9.83
N THR A 25 15.12 -21.82 -8.57
CA THR A 25 14.33 -20.97 -7.67
C THR A 25 14.99 -19.59 -7.65
N VAL A 26 14.23 -18.57 -7.96
CA VAL A 26 14.61 -17.17 -7.81
C VAL A 26 13.95 -16.60 -6.57
N SER A 27 14.59 -15.68 -5.86
CA SER A 27 13.98 -15.03 -4.69
C SER A 27 13.99 -13.52 -4.86
N ILE A 28 12.86 -12.88 -4.54
CA ILE A 28 12.72 -11.43 -4.51
C ILE A 28 12.19 -10.95 -3.15
N THR A 29 12.48 -9.70 -2.84
CA THR A 29 11.96 -9.01 -1.65
C THR A 29 11.08 -7.85 -2.08
N ASN A 30 9.81 -7.85 -1.64
CA ASN A 30 8.91 -6.71 -1.75
C ASN A 30 8.86 -5.96 -0.41
N VAL A 31 9.20 -4.69 -0.42
CA VAL A 31 9.09 -3.80 0.73
C VAL A 31 7.85 -2.92 0.55
N SER A 32 6.87 -3.09 1.44
CA SER A 32 5.54 -2.51 1.33
C SER A 32 5.11 -1.74 2.59
N TYR A 33 3.94 -1.12 2.55
CA TYR A 33 3.36 -0.43 3.69
C TYR A 33 2.25 -1.26 4.36
N ASP A 34 1.91 -0.91 5.61
CA ASP A 34 1.07 -1.74 6.49
C ASP A 34 -0.26 -2.24 5.91
N PRO A 35 -1.10 -1.41 5.25
CA PRO A 35 -2.43 -1.83 4.78
C PRO A 35 -2.46 -2.94 3.72
N THR A 36 -1.34 -3.26 3.09
CA THR A 36 -1.27 -4.22 1.97
C THR A 36 -0.98 -5.67 2.38
N ARG A 37 -0.83 -5.97 3.67
CA ARG A 37 -0.41 -7.30 4.15
C ARG A 37 -1.27 -8.43 3.58
N GLU A 38 -2.55 -8.34 3.78
CA GLU A 38 -3.52 -9.38 3.41
C GLU A 38 -3.64 -9.52 1.88
N MET A 39 -3.54 -8.41 1.17
CA MET A 39 -3.54 -8.38 -0.29
C MET A 39 -2.31 -9.09 -0.86
N PHE A 40 -1.11 -8.73 -0.42
CA PHE A 40 0.12 -9.37 -0.92
C PHE A 40 0.25 -10.83 -0.49
N GLU A 41 -0.32 -11.24 0.65
CA GLU A 41 -0.36 -12.67 1.02
C GLU A 41 -1.13 -13.50 -0.02
N GLN A 42 -2.19 -12.95 -0.61
CA GLN A 42 -2.99 -13.59 -1.64
C GLN A 42 -2.34 -13.43 -3.02
N TYR A 43 -1.90 -12.22 -3.34
CA TYR A 43 -1.25 -11.88 -4.60
C TYR A 43 0.01 -12.74 -4.85
N ASN A 44 0.85 -12.92 -3.86
CA ASN A 44 2.08 -13.70 -4.03
C ASN A 44 1.80 -15.13 -4.50
N LYS A 45 0.71 -15.75 -4.03
CA LYS A 45 0.34 -17.12 -4.44
C LYS A 45 0.01 -17.21 -5.93
N ILE A 46 -0.78 -16.25 -6.45
CA ILE A 46 -1.11 -16.23 -7.89
C ILE A 46 0.11 -15.83 -8.72
N PHE A 47 0.97 -14.97 -8.22
CA PHE A 47 2.20 -14.61 -8.92
C PHE A 47 3.21 -15.78 -8.99
N GLU A 48 3.34 -16.57 -7.92
CA GLU A 48 4.17 -17.79 -7.91
C GLU A 48 3.71 -18.78 -8.98
N GLU A 49 2.40 -18.98 -9.12
CA GLU A 49 1.81 -19.84 -10.17
C GLU A 49 2.05 -19.24 -11.56
N HIS A 50 1.78 -17.95 -11.75
CA HIS A 50 2.03 -17.22 -13.00
C HIS A 50 3.49 -17.33 -13.45
N TRP A 51 4.45 -17.05 -12.53
CA TRP A 51 5.88 -17.12 -12.85
C TRP A 51 6.31 -18.54 -13.24
N LYS A 52 5.80 -19.52 -12.49
CA LYS A 52 6.06 -20.94 -12.79
C LYS A 52 5.53 -21.36 -14.16
N GLU A 53 4.34 -20.93 -14.53
CA GLU A 53 3.74 -21.23 -15.84
C GLU A 53 4.50 -20.53 -16.97
N LYS A 54 4.91 -19.28 -16.75
CA LYS A 54 5.61 -18.45 -17.73
C LYS A 54 7.03 -18.92 -18.02
N THR A 55 7.78 -19.33 -16.99
CA THR A 55 9.23 -19.55 -17.10
C THR A 55 9.65 -20.99 -16.77
N GLY A 56 8.85 -21.73 -16.06
CA GLY A 56 9.22 -23.04 -15.48
C GLY A 56 10.06 -22.94 -14.20
N GLU A 57 10.37 -21.74 -13.72
CA GLU A 57 11.12 -21.48 -12.48
C GLU A 57 10.17 -21.30 -11.30
N ASP A 58 10.63 -21.65 -10.11
CA ASP A 58 9.95 -21.30 -8.86
C ASP A 58 10.41 -19.92 -8.40
N VAL A 59 9.53 -19.15 -7.75
CA VAL A 59 9.88 -17.88 -7.12
C VAL A 59 9.53 -17.90 -5.63
N GLU A 60 10.41 -17.37 -4.79
CA GLU A 60 10.17 -17.15 -3.37
C GLU A 60 10.09 -15.66 -3.10
N ILE A 61 9.00 -15.20 -2.50
CA ILE A 61 8.75 -13.78 -2.27
C ILE A 61 8.78 -13.47 -0.78
N THR A 62 9.79 -12.69 -0.37
CA THR A 62 9.89 -12.16 0.99
C THR A 62 9.13 -10.83 1.06
N GLN A 63 8.31 -10.66 2.11
CA GLN A 63 7.55 -9.44 2.35
C GLN A 63 8.05 -8.70 3.59
N SER A 64 8.23 -7.38 3.47
CA SER A 64 8.42 -6.47 4.59
C SER A 64 7.29 -5.45 4.63
N HIS A 65 6.66 -5.25 5.79
CA HIS A 65 5.58 -4.30 5.97
C HIS A 65 5.83 -3.39 7.17
N GLY A 66 5.50 -2.12 7.02
CA GLY A 66 5.64 -1.11 8.06
C GLY A 66 5.07 0.24 7.64
N GLY A 67 5.35 1.29 8.37
CA GLY A 67 5.04 2.65 7.91
C GLY A 67 5.83 2.97 6.63
N SER A 68 5.16 3.47 5.60
CA SER A 68 5.74 3.64 4.25
C SER A 68 7.04 4.47 4.25
N GLY A 69 7.05 5.64 4.89
CA GLY A 69 8.27 6.45 4.97
C GLY A 69 9.41 5.77 5.75
N LYS A 70 9.08 4.93 6.76
CA LYS A 70 10.07 4.12 7.46
C LYS A 70 10.65 3.05 6.54
N GLN A 71 9.80 2.36 5.80
CA GLN A 71 10.20 1.35 4.82
C GLN A 71 11.10 1.94 3.72
N ALA A 72 10.73 3.10 3.18
CA ALA A 72 11.56 3.83 2.22
C ALA A 72 12.96 4.16 2.78
N LEU A 73 13.02 4.63 4.03
CA LEU A 73 14.28 4.95 4.68
C LEU A 73 15.15 3.70 4.91
N GLU A 74 14.55 2.56 5.25
CA GLU A 74 15.26 1.30 5.42
C GLU A 74 15.89 0.84 4.09
N VAL A 75 15.15 0.94 2.97
CA VAL A 75 15.67 0.64 1.63
C VAL A 75 16.78 1.62 1.26
N ALA A 76 16.58 2.92 1.43
CA ALA A 76 17.60 3.94 1.16
C ALA A 76 18.90 3.73 1.98
N ASN A 77 18.79 3.09 3.16
CA ASN A 77 19.93 2.75 4.02
C ASN A 77 20.49 1.34 3.80
N GLY A 78 20.05 0.62 2.76
CA GLY A 78 20.66 -0.64 2.33
C GLY A 78 19.87 -1.90 2.70
N LEU A 79 18.57 -1.81 2.96
CA LEU A 79 17.72 -3.00 2.95
C LEU A 79 17.57 -3.49 1.51
N ASP A 80 18.01 -4.72 1.23
CA ASP A 80 17.92 -5.32 -0.12
C ASP A 80 16.46 -5.60 -0.49
N ALA A 81 15.84 -4.66 -1.18
CA ALA A 81 14.52 -4.79 -1.76
C ALA A 81 14.62 -4.87 -3.28
N ASP A 82 14.02 -5.87 -3.91
CA ASP A 82 13.94 -5.95 -5.37
C ASP A 82 12.88 -5.02 -5.92
N VAL A 83 11.77 -4.89 -5.19
CA VAL A 83 10.67 -3.99 -5.48
C VAL A 83 10.20 -3.27 -4.24
N VAL A 84 9.67 -2.08 -4.44
CA VAL A 84 8.96 -1.31 -3.43
C VAL A 84 7.53 -1.05 -3.88
N THR A 85 6.58 -1.17 -2.94
CA THR A 85 5.15 -0.92 -3.15
C THR A 85 4.68 -0.06 -2.00
N LEU A 86 4.82 1.27 -2.15
CA LEU A 86 4.71 2.22 -1.04
C LEU A 86 3.46 3.09 -1.14
N ALA A 87 3.12 3.76 -0.03
CA ALA A 87 1.86 4.48 0.09
C ALA A 87 1.79 5.73 -0.77
N LEU A 88 2.93 6.30 -1.16
CA LEU A 88 2.99 7.56 -1.92
C LEU A 88 4.32 7.72 -2.68
N GLU A 89 4.25 8.46 -3.76
CA GLU A 89 5.33 8.79 -4.68
C GLU A 89 6.59 9.30 -3.96
N TYR A 90 6.44 10.28 -3.06
CA TYR A 90 7.55 10.88 -2.32
C TYR A 90 8.40 9.85 -1.54
N ASP A 91 7.79 8.79 -1.04
CA ASP A 91 8.54 7.75 -0.33
C ASP A 91 9.46 6.97 -1.31
N ILE A 92 9.02 6.73 -2.55
CA ILE A 92 9.86 6.14 -3.61
C ILE A 92 10.92 7.13 -4.11
N GLU A 93 10.59 8.41 -4.27
CA GLU A 93 11.55 9.47 -4.62
C GLU A 93 12.70 9.57 -3.61
N SER A 94 12.44 9.28 -2.34
CA SER A 94 13.51 9.25 -1.34
C SER A 94 14.53 8.14 -1.60
N ILE A 95 14.11 7.02 -2.20
CA ILE A 95 14.99 5.91 -2.61
C ILE A 95 15.69 6.25 -3.94
N GLU A 96 15.00 6.93 -4.86
CA GLU A 96 15.62 7.50 -6.07
C GLU A 96 16.73 8.49 -5.70
N ASN A 97 16.46 9.41 -4.77
CA ASN A 97 17.44 10.39 -4.28
C ASN A 97 18.64 9.73 -3.60
N ALA A 98 18.49 8.54 -3.05
CA ALA A 98 19.60 7.72 -2.54
C ALA A 98 20.39 7.02 -3.68
N GLY A 99 19.95 7.13 -4.94
CA GLY A 99 20.61 6.57 -6.11
C GLY A 99 20.30 5.10 -6.37
N LEU A 100 19.29 4.53 -5.72
CA LEU A 100 18.95 3.10 -5.83
C LEU A 100 17.89 2.81 -6.91
N ILE A 101 17.09 3.81 -7.27
CA ILE A 101 16.06 3.76 -8.31
C ILE A 101 16.44 4.80 -9.37
N LYS A 102 16.27 4.47 -10.66
CA LYS A 102 16.55 5.38 -11.78
C LYS A 102 15.43 6.40 -11.96
N ALA A 103 15.81 7.63 -12.33
CA ALA A 103 14.86 8.69 -12.66
C ALA A 103 13.87 8.26 -13.76
N GLY A 104 12.62 8.73 -13.63
CA GLY A 104 11.54 8.37 -14.54
C GLY A 104 10.85 7.06 -14.20
N TRP A 105 11.08 6.48 -13.05
CA TRP A 105 10.44 5.26 -12.57
C TRP A 105 8.91 5.34 -12.56
N ILE A 106 8.36 6.53 -12.38
CA ILE A 106 6.91 6.77 -12.33
C ILE A 106 6.21 6.39 -13.65
N ASP A 107 6.91 6.49 -14.77
CA ASP A 107 6.41 6.16 -16.11
C ASP A 107 6.62 4.68 -16.51
N ASN A 108 7.20 3.86 -15.61
CA ASN A 108 7.54 2.47 -15.96
C ASN A 108 6.32 1.53 -15.99
N PHE A 109 5.25 1.88 -15.28
CA PHE A 109 4.01 1.10 -15.22
C PHE A 109 2.81 2.02 -15.44
N ASP A 110 1.67 1.44 -15.81
CA ASP A 110 0.43 2.17 -16.06
C ASP A 110 -0.04 3.02 -14.86
N ASN A 111 -0.80 4.07 -15.12
CA ASN A 111 -1.39 4.95 -14.13
C ASN A 111 -0.36 5.59 -13.17
N ASP A 112 0.74 6.12 -13.70
CA ASP A 112 1.83 6.70 -12.92
C ASP A 112 2.37 5.69 -11.89
N SER A 113 2.61 4.45 -12.34
CA SER A 113 3.06 3.32 -11.52
C SER A 113 2.15 3.05 -10.29
N SER A 114 0.84 3.30 -10.42
CA SER A 114 -0.17 3.07 -9.37
C SER A 114 -1.15 1.97 -9.81
N PRO A 115 -0.98 0.72 -9.38
CA PRO A 115 -1.83 -0.39 -9.81
C PRO A 115 -3.24 -0.34 -9.21
N TYR A 116 -3.40 0.20 -8.03
CA TYR A 116 -4.66 0.36 -7.31
C TYR A 116 -4.73 1.71 -6.59
N THR A 117 -5.93 2.08 -6.17
CA THR A 117 -6.16 3.30 -5.41
C THR A 117 -6.92 3.01 -4.12
N SER A 118 -7.08 4.01 -3.28
CA SER A 118 -7.90 3.97 -2.08
C SER A 118 -8.43 5.36 -1.75
N THR A 119 -9.15 5.47 -0.65
CA THR A 119 -9.56 6.76 -0.09
C THR A 119 -9.58 6.70 1.43
N ILE A 120 -9.87 7.82 2.07
CA ILE A 120 -9.91 7.95 3.51
C ILE A 120 -11.37 7.99 3.97
N VAL A 121 -11.69 7.18 4.97
CA VAL A 121 -12.99 7.06 5.59
C VAL A 121 -12.87 7.15 7.12
N PHE A 122 -13.99 7.17 7.81
CA PHE A 122 -14.04 7.07 9.27
C PHE A 122 -14.57 5.71 9.69
N LEU A 123 -13.86 5.03 10.58
CA LEU A 123 -14.37 3.85 11.26
C LEU A 123 -14.86 4.30 12.64
N VAL A 124 -16.12 4.01 12.95
CA VAL A 124 -16.76 4.35 14.22
C VAL A 124 -17.35 3.12 14.89
N LYS A 125 -17.55 3.17 16.21
CA LYS A 125 -18.23 2.10 16.95
C LYS A 125 -19.66 1.94 16.47
N LYS A 126 -20.18 0.73 16.48
CA LYS A 126 -21.56 0.40 16.04
C LYS A 126 -22.61 1.33 16.66
N GLY A 127 -23.51 1.79 15.81
CA GLY A 127 -24.54 2.77 16.18
C GLY A 127 -24.04 4.20 16.30
N ASN A 128 -22.79 4.46 15.97
CA ASN A 128 -22.18 5.78 15.88
C ASN A 128 -22.53 6.70 17.07
N PRO A 129 -22.11 6.36 18.31
CA PRO A 129 -22.55 7.06 19.53
C PRO A 129 -22.26 8.56 19.53
N LYS A 130 -21.19 8.96 18.81
CA LYS A 130 -20.78 10.38 18.67
C LYS A 130 -21.44 11.07 17.49
N LYS A 131 -22.25 10.36 16.69
CA LYS A 131 -22.93 10.91 15.51
C LYS A 131 -21.96 11.61 14.55
N ILE A 132 -20.86 10.92 14.24
CA ILE A 132 -19.86 11.37 13.27
C ILE A 132 -20.49 11.21 11.88
N GLN A 133 -20.53 12.28 11.11
CA GLN A 133 -21.07 12.30 9.74
C GLN A 133 -20.05 12.85 8.74
N ASP A 134 -19.20 13.79 9.17
CA ASP A 134 -18.22 14.44 8.32
C ASP A 134 -17.04 14.95 9.15
N TRP A 135 -16.04 15.49 8.49
CA TRP A 135 -14.80 16.05 9.07
C TRP A 135 -15.05 17.08 10.19
N ASP A 136 -16.12 17.89 10.09
CA ASP A 136 -16.48 18.85 11.14
C ASP A 136 -16.72 18.21 12.49
N ASP A 137 -17.30 17.02 12.48
CA ASP A 137 -17.61 16.32 13.72
C ASP A 137 -16.36 15.89 14.49
N LEU A 138 -15.23 15.74 13.78
CA LEU A 138 -13.95 15.39 14.39
C LEU A 138 -13.33 16.57 15.15
N THR A 139 -13.81 17.81 14.92
CA THR A 139 -13.34 19.01 15.61
C THR A 139 -14.15 19.35 16.86
N ARG A 140 -15.23 18.58 17.14
CA ARG A 140 -16.10 18.81 18.31
C ARG A 140 -15.42 18.41 19.61
N ASP A 141 -15.64 19.19 20.66
CA ASP A 141 -15.18 18.86 22.01
C ASP A 141 -15.69 17.47 22.46
N GLY A 142 -14.79 16.66 23.01
CA GLY A 142 -15.11 15.36 23.54
C GLY A 142 -15.26 14.26 22.48
N VAL A 143 -14.81 14.48 21.26
CA VAL A 143 -14.59 13.45 20.23
C VAL A 143 -13.12 13.05 20.24
N GLY A 144 -12.84 11.79 20.60
CA GLY A 144 -11.47 11.24 20.56
C GLY A 144 -11.13 10.69 19.18
N VAL A 145 -10.17 11.28 18.48
CA VAL A 145 -9.71 10.87 17.17
C VAL A 145 -8.49 9.97 17.29
N VAL A 146 -8.45 8.89 16.53
CA VAL A 146 -7.28 8.02 16.36
C VAL A 146 -6.80 8.12 14.90
N THR A 147 -5.51 8.35 14.71
CA THR A 147 -4.89 8.42 13.38
C THR A 147 -3.39 8.13 13.51
N PRO A 148 -2.73 7.61 12.47
CA PRO A 148 -1.27 7.50 12.50
C PRO A 148 -0.57 8.86 12.32
N ASN A 149 0.73 8.88 12.61
CA ASN A 149 1.56 10.09 12.56
C ASN A 149 2.07 10.37 11.14
N PRO A 150 1.78 11.50 10.53
CA PRO A 150 2.24 11.83 9.18
C PRO A 150 3.77 12.03 9.05
N LYS A 151 4.50 12.18 10.16
CA LYS A 151 5.98 12.20 10.13
C LYS A 151 6.59 10.80 9.90
N THR A 152 5.85 9.72 10.19
CA THR A 152 6.36 8.33 10.10
C THR A 152 5.56 7.44 9.16
N SER A 153 4.34 7.81 8.83
CA SER A 153 3.38 7.01 8.05
C SER A 153 2.92 7.75 6.80
N GLY A 154 3.20 7.19 5.63
CA GLY A 154 2.65 7.69 4.36
C GLY A 154 1.12 7.62 4.34
N GLY A 155 0.53 6.57 4.92
CA GLY A 155 -0.94 6.49 5.10
C GLY A 155 -1.51 7.66 5.89
N ALA A 156 -0.80 8.13 6.91
CA ALA A 156 -1.20 9.29 7.70
C ALA A 156 -1.13 10.60 6.92
N ARG A 157 -0.21 10.72 5.97
CA ARG A 157 -0.15 11.90 5.09
C ARG A 157 -1.40 12.00 4.21
N TRP A 158 -1.91 10.88 3.72
CA TRP A 158 -3.18 10.84 3.01
C TRP A 158 -4.36 11.21 3.92
N ASN A 159 -4.40 10.72 5.18
CA ASN A 159 -5.42 11.09 6.16
C ASN A 159 -5.44 12.62 6.40
N TYR A 160 -4.27 13.20 6.58
CA TYR A 160 -4.11 14.65 6.77
C TYR A 160 -4.55 15.43 5.53
N MET A 161 -4.13 15.00 4.34
CA MET A 161 -4.49 15.68 3.09
C MET A 161 -5.98 15.56 2.76
N ALA A 162 -6.65 14.46 3.14
CA ALA A 162 -8.11 14.36 3.03
C ALA A 162 -8.83 15.40 3.91
N ALA A 163 -8.37 15.57 5.15
CA ALA A 163 -8.90 16.62 6.03
C ALA A 163 -8.59 18.04 5.50
N TRP A 164 -7.40 18.23 4.92
CA TRP A 164 -7.00 19.49 4.28
C TRP A 164 -7.88 19.81 3.07
N ALA A 165 -8.16 18.82 2.22
CA ALA A 165 -9.02 18.96 1.05
C ALA A 165 -10.46 19.36 1.43
N TYR A 166 -10.99 18.76 2.51
CA TYR A 166 -12.27 19.18 3.06
C TYR A 166 -12.23 20.64 3.55
N ALA A 167 -11.21 21.00 4.31
CA ALA A 167 -11.05 22.36 4.82
C ALA A 167 -10.91 23.39 3.69
N ASP A 168 -10.17 23.04 2.64
CA ASP A 168 -10.00 23.89 1.44
C ASP A 168 -11.35 24.21 0.78
N LYS A 169 -12.14 23.19 0.50
CA LYS A 169 -13.48 23.37 -0.08
C LYS A 169 -14.40 24.15 0.86
N LYS A 170 -14.36 23.86 2.16
CA LYS A 170 -15.20 24.53 3.17
C LYS A 170 -14.88 26.02 3.32
N TYR A 171 -13.60 26.38 3.31
CA TYR A 171 -13.15 27.75 3.54
C TYR A 171 -12.70 28.48 2.30
N ASN A 172 -12.96 27.91 1.10
CA ASN A 172 -12.63 28.49 -0.22
C ASN A 172 -11.15 28.95 -0.32
N GLY A 173 -10.23 28.11 0.14
CA GLY A 173 -8.79 28.37 0.08
C GLY A 173 -8.24 29.33 1.14
N ASP A 174 -9.02 29.73 2.15
CA ASP A 174 -8.49 30.55 3.26
C ASP A 174 -7.58 29.70 4.17
N GLU A 175 -6.29 29.78 3.91
CA GLU A 175 -5.28 28.95 4.59
C GLU A 175 -5.29 29.15 6.12
N THR A 176 -5.62 30.33 6.63
CA THR A 176 -5.69 30.57 8.07
C THR A 176 -6.82 29.75 8.70
N GLN A 177 -8.00 29.76 8.08
CA GLN A 177 -9.14 28.98 8.55
C GLN A 177 -8.89 27.47 8.38
N MET A 178 -8.24 27.07 7.30
CA MET A 178 -7.84 25.67 7.06
C MET A 178 -6.89 25.16 8.14
N LYS A 179 -5.83 25.92 8.46
CA LYS A 179 -4.89 25.58 9.55
C LYS A 179 -5.59 25.49 10.91
N ASP A 180 -6.50 26.41 11.21
CA ASP A 180 -7.27 26.40 12.47
C ASP A 180 -8.20 25.17 12.55
N PHE A 181 -8.78 24.75 11.44
CA PHE A 181 -9.61 23.56 11.36
C PHE A 181 -8.75 22.30 11.65
N ILE A 182 -7.62 22.14 10.95
CA ILE A 182 -6.74 20.98 11.15
C ILE A 182 -6.16 20.99 12.58
N ARG A 183 -5.80 22.15 13.12
CA ARG A 183 -5.35 22.27 14.52
C ARG A 183 -6.40 21.74 15.49
N LYS A 184 -7.68 22.11 15.32
CA LYS A 184 -8.79 21.61 16.17
C LYS A 184 -8.96 20.10 16.04
N LEU A 185 -8.86 19.56 14.80
CA LEU A 185 -8.93 18.13 14.59
C LEU A 185 -7.79 17.43 15.35
N TYR A 186 -6.55 17.90 15.22
CA TYR A 186 -5.38 17.28 15.87
C TYR A 186 -5.35 17.52 17.39
N GLN A 187 -6.02 18.54 17.92
CA GLN A 187 -6.24 18.70 19.36
C GLN A 187 -7.13 17.58 19.94
N ASN A 188 -7.98 17.01 19.13
CA ASN A 188 -8.83 15.87 19.48
C ASN A 188 -8.16 14.51 19.27
N VAL A 189 -6.94 14.47 18.69
CA VAL A 189 -6.20 13.22 18.50
C VAL A 189 -5.73 12.71 19.86
N VAL A 190 -6.29 11.57 20.27
CA VAL A 190 -5.94 10.90 21.53
C VAL A 190 -4.84 9.87 21.35
N VAL A 191 -4.67 9.34 20.13
CA VAL A 191 -3.62 8.40 19.75
C VAL A 191 -3.05 8.80 18.40
N LEU A 192 -1.72 8.87 18.34
CA LEU A 192 -0.93 9.16 17.14
C LEU A 192 0.11 8.04 16.98
N ASP A 193 -0.29 6.95 16.34
CA ASP A 193 0.54 5.76 16.15
C ASP A 193 1.58 5.96 15.03
N SER A 194 2.63 5.13 15.05
CA SER A 194 3.72 5.21 14.06
C SER A 194 3.33 4.76 12.65
N GLY A 195 2.23 3.99 12.50
CA GLY A 195 1.73 3.45 11.23
C GLY A 195 0.24 3.16 11.27
N ALA A 196 -0.35 2.92 10.09
CA ALA A 196 -1.80 2.71 9.94
C ALA A 196 -2.31 1.51 10.75
N ARG A 197 -1.63 0.35 10.69
CA ARG A 197 -2.01 -0.84 11.44
C ARG A 197 -1.94 -0.61 12.96
N GLY A 198 -0.98 0.16 13.46
CA GLY A 198 -0.92 0.56 14.88
C GLY A 198 -2.15 1.36 15.29
N ALA A 199 -2.56 2.34 14.49
CA ALA A 199 -3.76 3.13 14.75
C ALA A 199 -5.04 2.26 14.74
N THR A 200 -5.15 1.33 13.78
CA THR A 200 -6.25 0.35 13.73
C THR A 200 -6.27 -0.50 15.01
N THR A 201 -5.15 -1.07 15.44
CA THR A 201 -5.04 -1.84 16.69
C THR A 201 -5.42 -1.00 17.91
N SER A 202 -4.95 0.24 18.00
CA SER A 202 -5.29 1.15 19.10
C SER A 202 -6.79 1.42 19.17
N PHE A 203 -7.46 1.59 18.05
CA PHE A 203 -8.91 1.84 18.00
C PHE A 203 -9.73 0.55 18.20
N VAL A 204 -9.43 -0.49 17.41
CA VAL A 204 -10.26 -1.71 17.31
C VAL A 204 -10.00 -2.64 18.50
N GLU A 205 -8.74 -2.96 18.81
CA GLU A 205 -8.41 -3.93 19.86
C GLU A 205 -8.32 -3.29 21.25
N ASN A 206 -7.74 -2.08 21.33
CA ASN A 206 -7.53 -1.40 22.60
C ASN A 206 -8.69 -0.45 22.99
N GLY A 207 -9.67 -0.27 22.08
CA GLY A 207 -10.89 0.50 22.33
C GLY A 207 -10.67 2.01 22.51
N GLN A 208 -9.52 2.55 22.08
CA GLN A 208 -9.14 3.94 22.25
C GLN A 208 -9.88 4.85 21.27
N GLY A 209 -10.28 6.02 21.72
CA GLY A 209 -10.98 7.01 20.90
C GLY A 209 -12.42 6.66 20.53
N ASP A 210 -13.01 7.52 19.73
CA ASP A 210 -14.39 7.45 19.25
C ASP A 210 -14.48 7.24 17.74
N VAL A 211 -13.46 7.67 17.01
CA VAL A 211 -13.35 7.58 15.55
C VAL A 211 -11.90 7.32 15.15
N LEU A 212 -11.73 6.38 14.23
CA LEU A 212 -10.46 6.16 13.53
C LEU A 212 -10.55 6.80 12.12
N VAL A 213 -9.63 7.70 11.81
CA VAL A 213 -9.41 8.15 10.44
C VAL A 213 -8.55 7.11 9.75
N ALA A 214 -9.11 6.38 8.80
CA ALA A 214 -8.51 5.19 8.22
C ALA A 214 -8.56 5.20 6.69
N TRP A 215 -7.67 4.41 6.09
CA TRP A 215 -7.83 3.98 4.73
C TRP A 215 -9.06 3.07 4.60
N GLU A 216 -9.75 3.17 3.47
CA GLU A 216 -10.97 2.43 3.20
C GLU A 216 -10.81 0.92 3.40
N ASN A 217 -9.70 0.34 2.91
CA ASN A 217 -9.41 -1.09 3.08
C ASN A 217 -9.23 -1.50 4.56
N GLU A 218 -8.51 -0.72 5.36
CA GLU A 218 -8.33 -1.01 6.80
C GLU A 218 -9.68 -0.98 7.55
N ALA A 219 -10.57 -0.06 7.18
CA ALA A 219 -11.89 0.03 7.77
C ALA A 219 -12.76 -1.20 7.42
N TYR A 220 -12.76 -1.62 6.16
CA TYR A 220 -13.49 -2.84 5.75
C TYR A 220 -12.90 -4.11 6.33
N LEU A 221 -11.58 -4.25 6.40
CA LEU A 221 -10.92 -5.37 7.07
C LEU A 221 -11.33 -5.44 8.55
N SER A 222 -11.36 -4.29 9.24
CA SER A 222 -11.82 -4.22 10.62
C SER A 222 -13.28 -4.67 10.78
N MET A 223 -14.17 -4.27 9.88
CA MET A 223 -15.57 -4.73 9.90
C MET A 223 -15.72 -6.22 9.61
N ARG A 224 -14.86 -6.77 8.74
CA ARG A 224 -14.84 -8.21 8.45
C ARG A 224 -14.38 -9.02 9.68
N ASP A 225 -13.33 -8.56 10.35
CA ASP A 225 -12.70 -9.27 11.45
C ASP A 225 -13.46 -9.08 12.78
N TYR A 226 -14.20 -7.98 12.92
CA TYR A 226 -15.04 -7.65 14.08
C TYR A 226 -16.49 -7.35 13.64
N PRO A 227 -17.23 -8.36 13.19
CA PRO A 227 -18.58 -8.18 12.66
C PRO A 227 -19.51 -7.59 13.73
N ASP A 228 -20.33 -6.62 13.33
CA ASP A 228 -21.29 -5.90 14.18
C ASP A 228 -20.70 -4.99 15.30
N GLU A 229 -19.39 -4.79 15.35
CA GLU A 229 -18.77 -3.90 16.34
C GLU A 229 -18.52 -2.48 15.80
N TYR A 230 -18.35 -2.34 14.49
CA TYR A 230 -17.99 -1.09 13.83
C TYR A 230 -18.88 -0.79 12.63
N GLU A 231 -18.85 0.46 12.19
CA GLU A 231 -19.46 0.91 10.94
C GLU A 231 -18.58 1.97 10.28
N ILE A 232 -18.64 2.04 8.94
CA ILE A 232 -17.92 3.03 8.15
C ILE A 232 -18.81 4.25 7.94
N VAL A 233 -18.22 5.43 8.09
CA VAL A 233 -18.80 6.71 7.67
C VAL A 233 -17.92 7.27 6.57
N THR A 234 -18.47 7.41 5.37
CA THR A 234 -17.80 8.05 4.25
C THR A 234 -17.98 9.56 4.35
N PRO A 235 -16.90 10.37 4.41
CA PRO A 235 -17.01 11.82 4.47
C PRO A 235 -17.48 12.40 3.13
N SER A 236 -18.00 13.63 3.15
CA SER A 236 -18.46 14.33 1.95
C SER A 236 -17.34 14.60 0.93
N VAL A 237 -16.14 14.85 1.41
CA VAL A 237 -14.91 15.06 0.64
C VAL A 237 -13.82 14.16 1.17
N SER A 238 -13.07 13.53 0.29
CA SER A 238 -11.89 12.77 0.64
C SER A 238 -10.80 12.97 -0.42
N ILE A 239 -9.77 12.14 -0.41
CA ILE A 239 -8.65 12.23 -1.32
C ILE A 239 -8.49 10.93 -2.10
N LEU A 240 -8.12 11.02 -3.37
CA LEU A 240 -7.71 9.87 -4.16
C LEU A 240 -6.30 9.46 -3.73
N ALA A 241 -6.21 8.44 -2.89
CA ALA A 241 -4.93 7.89 -2.48
C ALA A 241 -4.39 6.96 -3.58
N GLN A 242 -3.21 7.28 -4.08
CA GLN A 242 -2.53 6.57 -5.18
C GLN A 242 -1.21 5.99 -4.66
N PRO A 243 -1.21 4.76 -4.11
CA PRO A 243 0.03 4.05 -3.81
C PRO A 243 0.82 3.76 -5.08
N THR A 244 2.13 3.88 -4.99
CA THR A 244 3.01 3.71 -6.14
C THR A 244 3.99 2.56 -5.97
N VAL A 245 4.45 2.01 -7.09
CA VAL A 245 5.35 0.87 -7.12
C VAL A 245 6.59 1.15 -7.98
N ALA A 246 7.73 0.59 -7.61
CA ALA A 246 8.95 0.70 -8.41
C ALA A 246 9.88 -0.50 -8.21
N VAL A 247 10.65 -0.79 -9.25
CA VAL A 247 11.80 -1.70 -9.18
C VAL A 247 12.98 -0.95 -8.57
N VAL A 248 13.69 -1.56 -7.64
CA VAL A 248 14.91 -1.00 -7.05
C VAL A 248 16.09 -1.38 -7.91
N ASP A 249 16.46 -0.52 -8.86
CA ASP A 249 17.37 -0.81 -9.95
C ASP A 249 18.72 -1.38 -9.52
N GLU A 250 19.36 -0.77 -8.54
CA GLU A 250 20.68 -1.19 -8.07
C GLU A 250 20.63 -2.60 -7.45
N VAL A 251 19.53 -2.95 -6.76
CA VAL A 251 19.37 -4.26 -6.14
C VAL A 251 19.10 -5.34 -7.18
N VAL A 252 18.16 -5.12 -8.09
CA VAL A 252 17.82 -6.12 -9.11
C VAL A 252 18.95 -6.36 -10.12
N ASP A 253 19.76 -5.33 -10.41
CA ASP A 253 20.93 -5.47 -11.28
C ASP A 253 22.04 -6.27 -10.58
N TYR A 254 22.25 -6.04 -9.30
CA TYR A 254 23.21 -6.80 -8.48
C TYR A 254 22.77 -8.26 -8.24
N ARG A 255 21.48 -8.50 -8.04
CA ARG A 255 20.92 -9.83 -7.72
C ARG A 255 20.54 -10.65 -8.95
N ASP A 256 20.59 -10.05 -10.15
CA ASP A 256 20.09 -10.66 -11.41
C ASP A 256 18.60 -11.07 -11.32
N THR A 257 17.79 -10.20 -10.68
CA THR A 257 16.35 -10.42 -10.44
C THR A 257 15.45 -9.48 -11.22
N ARG A 258 16.00 -8.65 -12.12
CA ARG A 258 15.24 -7.61 -12.82
C ARG A 258 14.03 -8.14 -13.57
N GLU A 259 14.15 -9.28 -14.25
CA GLU A 259 13.05 -9.84 -15.04
C GLU A 259 11.86 -10.21 -14.12
N VAL A 260 12.10 -10.97 -13.08
CA VAL A 260 11.05 -11.40 -12.15
C VAL A 260 10.48 -10.22 -11.35
N ALA A 261 11.31 -9.27 -10.92
CA ALA A 261 10.89 -8.07 -10.21
C ALA A 261 10.00 -7.17 -11.08
N THR A 262 10.37 -6.96 -12.33
CA THR A 262 9.56 -6.19 -13.28
C THR A 262 8.23 -6.89 -13.57
N GLU A 263 8.24 -8.20 -13.78
CA GLU A 263 7.03 -8.99 -14.01
C GLU A 263 6.13 -8.99 -12.78
N TYR A 264 6.70 -9.05 -11.55
CA TYR A 264 5.95 -8.96 -10.32
C TYR A 264 5.13 -7.67 -10.22
N LEU A 265 5.68 -6.54 -10.63
CA LEU A 265 4.94 -5.28 -10.63
C LEU A 265 3.97 -5.16 -11.82
N ASN A 266 4.34 -5.68 -13.01
CA ASN A 266 3.43 -5.71 -14.16
C ASN A 266 2.19 -6.56 -13.91
N TYR A 267 2.32 -7.68 -13.23
CA TYR A 267 1.22 -8.60 -12.97
C TYR A 267 0.17 -8.02 -12.02
N LEU A 268 0.50 -6.99 -11.21
CA LEU A 268 -0.49 -6.24 -10.42
C LEU A 268 -1.60 -5.60 -11.28
N TYR A 269 -1.35 -5.35 -12.57
CA TYR A 269 -2.34 -4.81 -13.50
C TYR A 269 -3.16 -5.88 -14.23
N SER A 270 -2.93 -7.17 -13.96
CA SER A 270 -3.72 -8.28 -14.53
C SER A 270 -5.14 -8.30 -13.94
N ASP A 271 -6.10 -8.84 -14.69
CA ASP A 271 -7.48 -8.96 -14.19
C ASP A 271 -7.54 -9.80 -12.90
N GLU A 272 -6.69 -10.82 -12.76
CA GLU A 272 -6.63 -11.67 -11.57
C GLU A 272 -6.11 -10.91 -10.33
N ALA A 273 -5.06 -10.12 -10.50
CA ALA A 273 -4.51 -9.30 -9.42
C ALA A 273 -5.50 -8.19 -9.02
N GLN A 274 -6.12 -7.53 -10.00
CA GLN A 274 -7.11 -6.49 -9.76
C GLN A 274 -8.36 -7.02 -9.02
N GLU A 275 -8.76 -8.28 -9.23
CA GLU A 275 -9.82 -8.91 -8.41
C GLU A 275 -9.34 -9.10 -6.97
N ILE A 276 -8.09 -9.55 -6.73
CA ILE A 276 -7.53 -9.67 -5.37
C ILE A 276 -7.44 -8.30 -4.68
N GLU A 277 -7.06 -7.25 -5.41
CA GLU A 277 -7.07 -5.89 -4.88
C GLU A 277 -8.47 -5.49 -4.39
N ALA A 278 -9.50 -5.71 -5.22
CA ALA A 278 -10.89 -5.42 -4.87
C ALA A 278 -11.40 -6.26 -3.69
N GLU A 279 -11.06 -7.56 -3.64
CA GLU A 279 -11.41 -8.45 -2.53
C GLU A 279 -10.72 -8.06 -1.20
N ASN A 280 -9.60 -7.34 -1.28
CA ASN A 280 -8.91 -6.75 -0.14
C ASN A 280 -9.23 -5.26 0.06
N TYR A 281 -10.32 -4.80 -0.56
CA TYR A 281 -10.88 -3.46 -0.41
C TYR A 281 -9.98 -2.32 -0.89
N PHE A 282 -9.07 -2.59 -1.82
CA PHE A 282 -8.43 -1.58 -2.65
C PHE A 282 -9.26 -1.35 -3.90
N ARG A 283 -9.33 -0.11 -4.36
CA ARG A 283 -10.04 0.25 -5.59
C ARG A 283 -9.16 -0.08 -6.79
N PRO A 284 -9.49 -1.12 -7.59
CA PRO A 284 -8.72 -1.48 -8.76
C PRO A 284 -8.77 -0.37 -9.81
N THR A 285 -7.70 -0.23 -10.59
CA THR A 285 -7.67 0.71 -11.72
C THR A 285 -8.43 0.19 -12.94
N ASN A 286 -8.72 -1.11 -12.99
CA ASN A 286 -9.59 -1.70 -13.99
C ASN A 286 -11.06 -1.32 -13.72
N GLU A 287 -11.60 -0.42 -14.53
CA GLU A 287 -12.98 0.09 -14.36
C GLU A 287 -14.07 -1.00 -14.37
N LYS A 288 -13.85 -2.13 -15.08
CA LYS A 288 -14.85 -3.21 -15.12
C LYS A 288 -14.90 -3.92 -13.79
N ILE A 289 -13.74 -4.19 -13.20
CA ILE A 289 -13.61 -4.83 -11.89
C ILE A 289 -14.12 -3.87 -10.81
N LEU A 290 -13.72 -2.60 -10.84
CA LEU A 290 -14.21 -1.59 -9.91
C LEU A 290 -15.76 -1.50 -9.93
N LYS A 291 -16.38 -1.52 -11.11
CA LYS A 291 -17.85 -1.51 -11.25
C LYS A 291 -18.50 -2.78 -10.74
N LYS A 292 -17.85 -3.93 -10.87
CA LYS A 292 -18.33 -5.21 -10.31
C LYS A 292 -18.42 -5.17 -8.78
N HIS A 293 -17.52 -4.43 -8.13
CA HIS A 293 -17.47 -4.25 -6.68
C HIS A 293 -18.11 -2.93 -6.18
N SER A 294 -19.03 -2.34 -6.95
CA SER A 294 -19.71 -1.08 -6.61
C SER A 294 -20.67 -1.16 -5.41
N ASP A 295 -20.94 -2.35 -4.90
CA ASP A 295 -21.64 -2.57 -3.63
C ASP A 295 -20.74 -2.38 -2.41
N VAL A 296 -19.43 -2.41 -2.59
CA VAL A 296 -18.41 -2.16 -1.57
C VAL A 296 -17.96 -0.69 -1.62
N PHE A 297 -17.57 -0.20 -2.79
CA PHE A 297 -16.98 1.10 -2.94
C PHE A 297 -18.03 2.20 -3.20
N ASP A 298 -18.07 3.22 -2.35
CA ASP A 298 -18.85 4.43 -2.65
C ASP A 298 -18.14 5.23 -3.76
N LEU A 299 -18.65 5.12 -4.99
CA LEU A 299 -18.11 5.81 -6.15
C LEU A 299 -18.63 7.26 -6.28
N SER A 300 -19.51 7.71 -5.36
CA SER A 300 -20.08 9.06 -5.38
C SER A 300 -19.31 10.05 -4.51
N VAL A 301 -18.36 9.58 -3.69
CA VAL A 301 -17.55 10.45 -2.84
C VAL A 301 -16.71 11.41 -3.68
N ASP A 302 -16.65 12.66 -3.25
CA ASP A 302 -15.86 13.71 -3.92
C ASP A 302 -14.37 13.51 -3.55
N LEU A 303 -13.61 12.94 -4.50
CA LEU A 303 -12.19 12.63 -4.35
C LEU A 303 -11.32 13.71 -4.98
N VAL A 304 -10.58 14.42 -4.15
CA VAL A 304 -9.59 15.42 -4.58
C VAL A 304 -8.30 14.71 -4.97
N ASN A 305 -7.66 15.14 -6.05
CA ASN A 305 -6.36 14.61 -6.46
C ASN A 305 -5.23 15.43 -5.82
N ILE A 306 -4.14 14.74 -5.42
CA ILE A 306 -2.97 15.39 -4.81
C ILE A 306 -2.32 16.42 -5.74
N SER A 307 -2.45 16.25 -7.06
CA SER A 307 -1.97 17.20 -8.06
C SER A 307 -2.62 18.59 -7.95
N GLU A 308 -3.81 18.71 -7.36
CA GLU A 308 -4.46 20.00 -7.08
C GLU A 308 -3.68 20.84 -6.06
N TYR A 309 -2.82 20.19 -5.28
CA TYR A 309 -1.91 20.82 -4.31
C TYR A 309 -0.45 20.88 -4.78
N GLY A 310 -0.21 20.61 -6.08
CA GLY A 310 1.12 20.65 -6.69
C GLY A 310 1.91 19.33 -6.64
N GLY A 311 1.25 18.23 -6.26
CA GLY A 311 1.90 16.92 -6.11
C GLY A 311 2.60 16.73 -4.78
N TRP A 312 3.20 15.54 -4.59
CA TRP A 312 3.78 15.18 -3.31
C TRP A 312 5.00 16.01 -2.92
N ASP A 313 5.81 16.47 -3.85
CA ASP A 313 6.96 17.32 -3.58
C ASP A 313 6.57 18.63 -2.89
N GLU A 314 5.59 19.34 -3.45
CA GLU A 314 5.11 20.60 -2.87
C GLU A 314 4.34 20.36 -1.56
N VAL A 315 3.57 19.29 -1.48
CA VAL A 315 2.85 18.91 -0.26
C VAL A 315 3.82 18.55 0.86
N GLN A 316 4.85 17.73 0.58
CA GLN A 316 5.87 17.38 1.56
C GLN A 316 6.59 18.61 2.10
N LYS A 317 7.04 19.48 1.20
CA LYS A 317 7.75 20.72 1.53
C LYS A 317 6.90 21.67 2.36
N LYS A 318 5.63 21.83 2.00
CA LYS A 318 4.72 22.76 2.67
C LYS A 318 4.21 22.24 4.00
N HIS A 319 3.89 20.95 4.08
CA HIS A 319 3.14 20.40 5.21
C HIS A 319 3.97 19.54 6.15
N PHE A 320 4.92 18.74 5.65
CA PHE A 320 5.55 17.68 6.42
C PHE A 320 7.06 17.81 6.59
N ALA A 321 7.73 18.75 5.90
CA ALA A 321 9.11 19.09 6.17
C ALA A 321 9.26 19.64 7.60
N ASP A 322 10.50 19.72 8.07
CA ASP A 322 10.80 20.36 9.35
C ASP A 322 10.31 21.83 9.30
N ASP A 323 9.66 22.26 10.36
CA ASP A 323 8.98 23.57 10.46
C ASP A 323 7.82 23.76 9.45
N GLY A 324 7.32 22.68 8.83
CA GLY A 324 6.14 22.70 7.97
C GLY A 324 4.84 22.92 8.73
N ILE A 325 3.73 23.05 7.99
CA ILE A 325 2.42 23.35 8.58
C ILE A 325 2.02 22.33 9.66
N PHE A 326 2.37 21.04 9.49
CA PHE A 326 2.05 20.04 10.50
C PHE A 326 2.75 20.31 11.83
N ASP A 327 4.02 20.69 11.80
CA ASP A 327 4.77 21.06 13.02
C ASP A 327 4.14 22.28 13.69
N GLU A 328 3.82 23.34 12.91
CA GLU A 328 3.15 24.55 13.41
C GLU A 328 1.82 24.26 14.13
N ILE A 329 1.01 23.32 13.61
CA ILE A 329 -0.32 23.04 14.18
C ILE A 329 -0.30 22.00 15.30
N TYR A 330 0.72 21.13 15.35
CA TYR A 330 0.82 20.02 16.30
C TYR A 330 1.76 20.31 17.47
N GLU A 331 2.39 21.49 17.55
CA GLU A 331 3.13 21.90 18.74
C GLU A 331 2.23 21.79 19.99
N ARG A 332 2.63 20.89 20.92
CA ARG A 332 1.99 20.67 22.22
C ARG A 332 2.67 21.49 23.32
#